data_055ce142526ec7bb590043440888fd29
#
_entry.id   055ce142526ec7bb590043440888fd29
#
_cell.length_a   1.000
_cell.length_b   1.000
_cell.length_c   1.000
_cell.angle_alpha   90.00
_cell.angle_beta   90.00
_cell.angle_gamma   90.00
#
_symmetry.space_group_name_H-M   'P 1'
#
loop_
_entity.id
_entity.type
_entity.pdbx_description
1 polymer ?
#
loop_
_entity_poly.entity_id
_entity_poly.type
_entity_poly.pdbx_seq_one_letter_code
_entity_poly.pdbx_strand_id
1 'polypeptide(L)'
;YVQERSAVYVEALKRGTSFYLVDRVIPMLPRELSNGICSLNEGCDRLALSCIMTINKKGEVIDHKIAETVIKTNRRMTYTNVKKILADKDAAVIEEYKELVPMFEKMAELAAILRKKRMKRGSIDFDFPETKVVLDEDGHPIDIKPYDRNVATKLIEDFMLIANETVAEDYFWQEIPFVYRTHDKPDSEKIAKLSTFINNFGYTLHIGADEVHPKELQKLLMKVDGTDEESLISRLTLRSMKQARYTTACTGHFGLAANYYCHFTSPIRRYPDLQIHRIIKENIRGRMNDNRREHYESI
;
A
#
# COMPACT_ATOMS: atom_id res chain seq x y z
N TYR A 1 14.73 -9.37 -14.53
CA TYR A 1 14.11 -10.26 -15.52
C TYR A 1 13.40 -9.49 -16.63
N VAL A 2 12.72 -8.37 -16.31
CA VAL A 2 12.02 -7.52 -17.30
C VAL A 2 12.99 -6.44 -17.79
N GLN A 3 13.64 -6.68 -18.92
CA GLN A 3 14.56 -5.73 -19.51
C GLN A 3 13.79 -4.59 -20.20
N GLU A 4 14.31 -3.38 -20.11
CA GLU A 4 13.75 -2.21 -20.76
C GLU A 4 13.65 -2.43 -22.28
N ARG A 5 12.55 -1.97 -22.88
CA ARG A 5 12.24 -2.14 -24.32
C ARG A 5 12.04 -3.58 -24.80
N SER A 6 12.10 -4.60 -23.92
CA SER A 6 11.72 -5.96 -24.30
C SER A 6 10.20 -6.06 -24.55
N ALA A 7 9.76 -7.11 -25.25
CA ALA A 7 8.32 -7.34 -25.48
C ALA A 7 7.53 -7.44 -24.17
N VAL A 8 8.10 -8.08 -23.15
CA VAL A 8 7.50 -8.19 -21.81
C VAL A 8 7.36 -6.81 -21.15
N TYR A 9 8.37 -5.95 -21.30
CA TYR A 9 8.32 -4.58 -20.78
C TYR A 9 7.22 -3.76 -21.47
N VAL A 10 7.17 -3.79 -22.81
CA VAL A 10 6.17 -3.05 -23.59
C VAL A 10 4.76 -3.49 -23.24
N GLU A 11 4.55 -4.80 -23.07
CA GLU A 11 3.26 -5.35 -22.68
C GLU A 11 2.89 -4.96 -21.24
N ALA A 12 3.84 -5.01 -20.30
CA ALA A 12 3.62 -4.58 -18.92
C ALA A 12 3.25 -3.09 -18.82
N LEU A 13 3.90 -2.23 -19.62
CA LEU A 13 3.57 -0.80 -19.72
C LEU A 13 2.14 -0.59 -20.24
N LYS A 14 1.74 -1.29 -21.31
CA LYS A 14 0.38 -1.20 -21.86
C LYS A 14 -0.67 -1.63 -20.86
N ARG A 15 -0.43 -2.69 -20.09
CA ARG A 15 -1.35 -3.18 -19.07
C ARG A 15 -1.40 -2.26 -17.83
N GLY A 16 -0.27 -1.68 -17.46
CA GLY A 16 -0.12 -0.82 -16.27
C GLY A 16 -0.27 -1.55 -14.93
N THR A 17 -1.16 -2.54 -14.85
CA THR A 17 -1.44 -3.32 -13.65
C THR A 17 -1.99 -4.71 -13.98
N SER A 18 -1.99 -5.61 -12.99
CA SER A 18 -2.77 -6.85 -13.06
C SER A 18 -4.24 -6.56 -12.77
N PHE A 19 -5.15 -7.22 -13.51
CA PHE A 19 -6.59 -7.08 -13.32
C PHE A 19 -7.13 -8.28 -12.55
N TYR A 20 -7.84 -7.98 -11.45
CA TYR A 20 -8.44 -8.97 -10.58
C TYR A 20 -9.94 -9.04 -10.87
N LEU A 21 -10.33 -10.02 -11.67
CA LEU A 21 -11.73 -10.33 -11.96
C LEU A 21 -12.28 -11.25 -10.87
N VAL A 22 -13.59 -11.44 -10.87
CA VAL A 22 -14.28 -12.26 -9.87
C VAL A 22 -13.77 -13.71 -9.88
N ASP A 23 -13.54 -14.26 -11.07
CA ASP A 23 -13.18 -15.66 -11.32
C ASP A 23 -11.69 -15.88 -11.61
N ARG A 24 -10.96 -14.83 -12.02
CA ARG A 24 -9.57 -14.97 -12.48
C ARG A 24 -8.75 -13.71 -12.31
N VAL A 25 -7.43 -13.88 -12.41
CA VAL A 25 -6.48 -12.75 -12.50
C VAL A 25 -5.87 -12.72 -13.90
N ILE A 26 -5.91 -11.54 -14.54
CA ILE A 26 -5.15 -11.25 -15.76
C ILE A 26 -3.85 -10.59 -15.30
N PRO A 27 -2.72 -11.30 -15.28
CA PRO A 27 -1.49 -10.77 -14.72
C PRO A 27 -0.85 -9.73 -15.64
N MET A 28 -0.18 -8.73 -15.05
CA MET A 28 0.62 -7.74 -15.78
C MET A 28 1.83 -8.39 -16.46
N LEU A 29 2.48 -9.32 -15.78
CA LEU A 29 3.62 -10.09 -16.31
C LEU A 29 3.18 -11.52 -16.65
N PRO A 30 3.86 -12.20 -17.61
CA PRO A 30 3.62 -13.63 -17.87
C PRO A 30 3.64 -14.47 -16.59
N ARG A 31 2.86 -15.55 -16.57
CA ARG A 31 2.72 -16.40 -15.36
C ARG A 31 4.04 -17.03 -14.93
N GLU A 32 4.92 -17.33 -15.86
CA GLU A 32 6.27 -17.86 -15.64
C GLU A 32 7.13 -16.89 -14.81
N LEU A 33 6.89 -15.59 -14.99
CA LEU A 33 7.51 -14.55 -14.16
C LEU A 33 6.72 -14.33 -12.87
N SER A 34 5.44 -14.00 -12.99
CA SER A 34 4.62 -13.55 -11.84
C SER A 34 4.43 -14.62 -10.76
N ASN A 35 4.22 -15.88 -11.15
CA ASN A 35 4.02 -17.00 -10.23
C ASN A 35 5.29 -17.86 -10.06
N GLY A 36 6.22 -17.75 -11.01
CA GLY A 36 7.46 -18.51 -11.08
C GLY A 36 8.65 -17.78 -10.47
N ILE A 37 9.54 -17.29 -11.34
CA ILE A 37 10.88 -16.82 -10.95
C ILE A 37 10.86 -15.52 -10.13
N CYS A 38 9.85 -14.65 -10.31
CA CYS A 38 9.71 -13.41 -9.53
C CYS A 38 8.95 -13.61 -8.21
N SER A 39 8.23 -14.72 -8.05
CA SER A 39 7.50 -15.02 -6.81
C SER A 39 8.45 -15.51 -5.73
N LEU A 40 8.29 -15.00 -4.51
CA LEU A 40 9.09 -15.37 -3.33
C LEU A 40 8.62 -16.72 -2.77
N ASN A 41 8.74 -17.77 -3.59
CA ASN A 41 8.29 -19.11 -3.24
C ASN A 41 9.11 -19.72 -2.09
N GLU A 42 8.44 -20.51 -1.26
CA GLU A 42 9.06 -21.19 -0.11
C GLU A 42 10.21 -22.10 -0.54
N GLY A 43 11.30 -22.06 0.22
CA GLY A 43 12.46 -22.92 0.02
C GLY A 43 13.34 -22.59 -1.19
N CYS A 44 13.00 -21.57 -1.96
CA CYS A 44 13.72 -21.19 -3.19
C CYS A 44 14.50 -19.88 -3.00
N ASP A 45 15.74 -19.85 -3.49
CA ASP A 45 16.51 -18.61 -3.59
C ASP A 45 15.89 -17.70 -4.64
N ARG A 46 15.65 -16.44 -4.28
CA ARG A 46 15.03 -15.44 -5.18
C ARG A 46 15.79 -14.12 -5.10
N LEU A 47 15.98 -13.51 -6.26
CA LEU A 47 16.48 -12.15 -6.34
C LEU A 47 15.39 -11.19 -5.88
N ALA A 48 15.76 -10.30 -4.96
CA ALA A 48 14.87 -9.28 -4.43
C ALA A 48 15.54 -7.91 -4.39
N LEU A 49 14.75 -6.87 -4.36
CA LEU A 49 15.15 -5.53 -3.97
C LEU A 49 14.57 -5.29 -2.58
N SER A 50 15.44 -5.16 -1.58
CA SER A 50 15.05 -5.09 -0.18
C SER A 50 15.25 -3.70 0.39
N CYS A 51 14.26 -3.22 1.15
CA CYS A 51 14.36 -2.07 2.02
C CYS A 51 14.49 -2.58 3.46
N ILE A 52 15.69 -2.55 4.00
CA ILE A 52 16.02 -3.00 5.36
C ILE A 52 15.97 -1.76 6.26
N MET A 53 15.18 -1.80 7.32
CA MET A 53 14.94 -0.66 8.19
C MET A 53 15.19 -1.00 9.65
N THR A 54 15.86 -0.11 10.37
CA THR A 54 15.91 -0.12 11.84
C THR A 54 14.86 0.85 12.36
N ILE A 55 13.89 0.33 13.10
CA ILE A 55 12.75 1.13 13.59
C ILE A 55 12.78 1.15 15.11
N ASN A 56 12.71 2.34 15.70
CA ASN A 56 12.71 2.51 17.15
C ASN A 56 11.30 2.27 17.76
N LYS A 57 11.23 2.26 19.11
CA LYS A 57 9.97 2.05 19.86
C LYS A 57 8.89 3.12 19.61
N LYS A 58 9.24 4.25 18.97
CA LYS A 58 8.30 5.30 18.56
C LYS A 58 7.78 5.10 17.14
N GLY A 59 8.22 4.05 16.44
CA GLY A 59 7.89 3.81 15.02
C GLY A 59 8.63 4.74 14.06
N GLU A 60 9.79 5.26 14.44
CA GLU A 60 10.64 6.09 13.58
C GLU A 60 11.71 5.21 12.93
N VAL A 61 11.88 5.34 11.62
CA VAL A 61 12.99 4.73 10.90
C VAL A 61 14.25 5.54 11.24
N ILE A 62 15.18 4.93 11.97
CA ILE A 62 16.42 5.57 12.42
C ILE A 62 17.60 5.24 11.52
N ASP A 63 17.49 4.17 10.76
CA ASP A 63 18.47 3.75 9.75
C ASP A 63 17.76 2.90 8.70
N HIS A 64 18.22 2.96 7.46
CA HIS A 64 17.71 2.11 6.40
C HIS A 64 18.76 1.83 5.33
N LYS A 65 18.56 0.72 4.61
CA LYS A 65 19.38 0.34 3.47
C LYS A 65 18.52 -0.26 2.38
N ILE A 66 18.63 0.27 1.18
CA ILE A 66 18.01 -0.30 -0.02
C ILE A 66 19.09 -1.05 -0.80
N ALA A 67 18.87 -2.35 -1.05
CA ALA A 67 19.90 -3.20 -1.64
C ALA A 67 19.31 -4.30 -2.53
N GLU A 68 20.08 -4.70 -3.55
CA GLU A 68 19.85 -5.96 -4.26
C GLU A 68 20.26 -7.12 -3.34
N THR A 69 19.37 -8.09 -3.18
CA THR A 69 19.54 -9.20 -2.25
C THR A 69 19.15 -10.52 -2.88
N VAL A 70 19.62 -11.60 -2.27
CA VAL A 70 19.07 -12.94 -2.48
C VAL A 70 18.36 -13.33 -1.20
N ILE A 71 17.09 -13.69 -1.29
CA ILE A 71 16.30 -14.15 -0.16
C ILE A 71 15.79 -15.56 -0.38
N LYS A 72 15.61 -16.28 0.72
CA LYS A 72 14.99 -17.61 0.73
C LYS A 72 13.86 -17.62 1.74
N THR A 73 12.64 -17.72 1.23
CA THR A 73 11.44 -17.72 2.08
C THR A 73 11.35 -19.04 2.85
N ASN A 74 11.34 -18.98 4.17
CA ASN A 74 11.26 -20.17 5.02
C ASN A 74 9.87 -20.82 4.98
N ARG A 75 8.81 -20.01 4.98
CA ARG A 75 7.41 -20.45 4.95
C ARG A 75 6.55 -19.47 4.19
N ARG A 76 5.68 -19.99 3.33
CA ARG A 76 4.65 -19.22 2.65
C ARG A 76 3.38 -19.21 3.51
N MET A 77 3.24 -18.16 4.34
CA MET A 77 2.08 -18.00 5.22
C MET A 77 0.88 -17.43 4.48
N THR A 78 -0.32 -17.74 4.98
CA THR A 78 -1.58 -17.15 4.51
C THR A 78 -2.12 -16.18 5.55
N TYR A 79 -2.90 -15.18 5.11
CA TYR A 79 -3.61 -14.28 6.03
C TYR A 79 -4.51 -15.04 7.01
N THR A 80 -5.14 -16.13 6.55
CA THR A 80 -6.00 -16.98 7.38
C THR A 80 -5.22 -17.62 8.51
N ASN A 81 -4.05 -18.23 8.23
CA ASN A 81 -3.26 -18.88 9.27
C ASN A 81 -2.66 -17.87 10.25
N VAL A 82 -2.18 -16.72 9.77
CA VAL A 82 -1.66 -15.69 10.65
C VAL A 82 -2.78 -15.07 11.52
N LYS A 83 -4.00 -14.90 11.01
CA LYS A 83 -5.17 -14.51 11.80
C LYS A 83 -5.46 -15.54 12.90
N LYS A 84 -5.49 -16.83 12.57
CA LYS A 84 -5.69 -17.91 13.53
C LYS A 84 -4.63 -17.92 14.65
N ILE A 85 -3.37 -17.60 14.32
CA ILE A 85 -2.29 -17.45 15.32
C ILE A 85 -2.51 -16.23 16.20
N LEU A 86 -2.69 -15.04 15.59
CA LEU A 86 -2.65 -13.77 16.30
C LEU A 86 -3.97 -13.39 16.98
N ALA A 87 -5.11 -13.68 16.35
CA ALA A 87 -6.43 -13.28 16.82
C ALA A 87 -7.21 -14.46 17.45
N ASP A 88 -7.38 -15.53 16.69
CA ASP A 88 -8.24 -16.67 17.09
C ASP A 88 -7.58 -17.57 18.12
N LYS A 89 -6.23 -17.52 18.26
CA LYS A 89 -5.43 -18.34 19.16
C LYS A 89 -5.67 -19.84 18.97
N ASP A 90 -5.81 -20.27 17.71
CA ASP A 90 -6.02 -21.66 17.32
C ASP A 90 -4.81 -22.53 17.72
N ALA A 91 -5.00 -23.43 18.67
CA ALA A 91 -3.92 -24.23 19.25
C ALA A 91 -3.26 -25.16 18.21
N ALA A 92 -4.02 -25.70 17.25
CA ALA A 92 -3.48 -26.59 16.24
C ALA A 92 -2.57 -25.82 15.25
N VAL A 93 -2.99 -24.65 14.82
CA VAL A 93 -2.20 -23.80 13.92
C VAL A 93 -0.98 -23.20 14.64
N ILE A 94 -1.12 -22.85 15.92
CA ILE A 94 0.01 -22.40 16.75
C ILE A 94 1.07 -23.50 16.88
N GLU A 95 0.68 -24.74 17.13
CA GLU A 95 1.64 -25.85 17.22
C GLU A 95 2.31 -26.14 15.87
N GLU A 96 1.57 -26.08 14.75
CA GLU A 96 2.12 -26.27 13.40
C GLU A 96 3.20 -25.24 13.06
N TYR A 97 3.00 -23.96 13.46
CA TYR A 97 3.91 -22.84 13.17
C TYR A 97 4.63 -22.29 14.40
N LYS A 98 4.81 -23.09 15.44
CA LYS A 98 5.34 -22.64 16.75
C LYS A 98 6.64 -21.85 16.68
N GLU A 99 7.53 -22.20 15.75
CA GLU A 99 8.81 -21.50 15.56
C GLU A 99 8.64 -20.07 15.03
N LEU A 100 7.53 -19.79 14.33
CA LEU A 100 7.24 -18.50 13.73
C LEU A 100 6.36 -17.60 14.62
N VAL A 101 5.67 -18.16 15.60
CA VAL A 101 4.74 -17.45 16.48
C VAL A 101 5.39 -16.22 17.14
N PRO A 102 6.59 -16.32 17.76
CA PRO A 102 7.24 -15.17 18.39
C PRO A 102 7.55 -14.04 17.39
N MET A 103 7.87 -14.38 16.14
CA MET A 103 8.10 -13.40 15.07
C MET A 103 6.80 -12.69 14.74
N PHE A 104 5.67 -13.40 14.55
CA PHE A 104 4.38 -12.79 14.25
C PHE A 104 3.88 -11.89 15.38
N GLU A 105 4.11 -12.24 16.63
CA GLU A 105 3.78 -11.39 17.77
C GLU A 105 4.58 -10.09 17.75
N LYS A 106 5.88 -10.15 17.45
CA LYS A 106 6.72 -8.95 17.27
C LYS A 106 6.30 -8.10 16.06
N MET A 107 5.94 -8.75 14.96
CA MET A 107 5.41 -8.05 13.79
C MET A 107 4.09 -7.32 14.12
N ALA A 108 3.20 -7.95 14.87
CA ALA A 108 1.95 -7.34 15.30
C ALA A 108 2.17 -6.15 16.25
N GLU A 109 3.13 -6.26 17.19
CA GLU A 109 3.54 -5.15 18.07
C GLU A 109 4.06 -3.97 17.25
N LEU A 110 4.96 -4.21 16.30
CA LEU A 110 5.51 -3.16 15.44
C LEU A 110 4.42 -2.54 14.55
N ALA A 111 3.55 -3.34 13.93
CA ALA A 111 2.45 -2.84 13.11
C ALA A 111 1.51 -1.92 13.91
N ALA A 112 1.21 -2.27 15.16
CA ALA A 112 0.41 -1.42 16.04
C ALA A 112 1.08 -0.06 16.33
N ILE A 113 2.41 -0.05 16.55
CA ILE A 113 3.19 1.18 16.75
C ILE A 113 3.15 2.05 15.48
N LEU A 114 3.40 1.46 14.31
CA LEU A 114 3.38 2.16 13.02
C LEU A 114 1.99 2.75 12.73
N ARG A 115 0.94 1.97 12.95
CA ARG A 115 -0.45 2.42 12.78
C ARG A 115 -0.78 3.57 13.72
N LYS A 116 -0.44 3.46 15.01
CA LYS A 116 -0.66 4.53 15.98
C LYS A 116 0.04 5.82 15.56
N LYS A 117 1.27 5.74 15.07
CA LYS A 117 2.01 6.90 14.54
C LYS A 117 1.31 7.52 13.34
N ARG A 118 0.89 6.70 12.37
CA ARG A 118 0.18 7.12 11.16
C ARG A 118 -1.16 7.78 11.49
N MET A 119 -1.96 7.19 12.38
CA MET A 119 -3.22 7.75 12.83
C MET A 119 -3.03 9.07 13.58
N LYS A 120 -1.99 9.19 14.42
CA LYS A 120 -1.65 10.45 15.11
C LYS A 120 -1.29 11.57 14.13
N ARG A 121 -0.66 11.23 13.01
CA ARG A 121 -0.32 12.15 11.91
C ARG A 121 -1.58 12.67 11.18
N GLY A 122 -2.66 11.91 11.22
CA GLY A 122 -3.93 12.25 10.58
C GLY A 122 -4.24 11.44 9.32
N SER A 123 -3.60 10.27 9.15
CA SER A 123 -3.94 9.36 8.05
C SER A 123 -5.41 8.97 8.12
N ILE A 124 -6.08 9.07 6.98
CA ILE A 124 -7.49 8.71 6.87
C ILE A 124 -7.55 7.21 6.53
N ASP A 125 -8.22 6.43 7.37
CA ASP A 125 -8.50 5.03 7.11
C ASP A 125 -9.95 4.90 6.65
N PHE A 126 -10.14 4.64 5.36
CA PHE A 126 -11.47 4.33 4.81
C PHE A 126 -11.67 2.83 4.90
N ASP A 127 -12.30 2.39 5.98
CA ASP A 127 -12.68 0.98 6.17
C ASP A 127 -14.05 0.71 5.50
N PHE A 128 -14.10 0.88 4.16
CA PHE A 128 -15.30 0.49 3.43
C PHE A 128 -15.38 -1.03 3.38
N PRO A 129 -16.56 -1.61 3.64
CA PRO A 129 -16.76 -3.04 3.45
C PRO A 129 -16.57 -3.40 1.98
N GLU A 130 -15.42 -3.99 1.66
CA GLU A 130 -15.22 -4.64 0.37
C GLU A 130 -16.03 -5.94 0.34
N THR A 131 -16.57 -6.27 -0.81
CA THR A 131 -17.34 -7.50 -0.98
C THR A 131 -16.58 -8.50 -1.83
N LYS A 132 -16.65 -9.76 -1.44
CA LYS A 132 -16.17 -10.91 -2.22
C LYS A 132 -17.35 -11.69 -2.75
N VAL A 133 -17.43 -11.82 -4.05
CA VAL A 133 -18.39 -12.71 -4.70
C VAL A 133 -17.86 -14.15 -4.59
N VAL A 134 -18.69 -15.05 -4.09
CA VAL A 134 -18.42 -16.48 -4.03
C VAL A 134 -19.04 -17.13 -5.25
N LEU A 135 -18.24 -17.90 -5.99
CA LEU A 135 -18.67 -18.61 -7.17
C LEU A 135 -18.80 -20.11 -6.88
N ASP A 136 -19.69 -20.81 -7.58
CA ASP A 136 -19.72 -22.26 -7.64
C ASP A 136 -18.63 -22.82 -8.58
N GLU A 137 -18.60 -24.14 -8.78
CA GLU A 137 -17.63 -24.84 -9.63
C GLU A 137 -17.79 -24.46 -11.12
N ASP A 138 -18.98 -24.03 -11.54
CA ASP A 138 -19.28 -23.59 -12.90
C ASP A 138 -19.05 -22.10 -13.13
N GLY A 139 -18.65 -21.35 -12.07
CA GLY A 139 -18.37 -19.92 -12.11
C GLY A 139 -19.61 -19.02 -11.94
N HIS A 140 -20.74 -19.55 -11.48
CA HIS A 140 -21.93 -18.74 -11.20
C HIS A 140 -21.84 -18.15 -9.78
N PRO A 141 -22.26 -16.89 -9.58
CA PRO A 141 -22.30 -16.27 -8.26
C PRO A 141 -23.36 -16.93 -7.38
N ILE A 142 -22.94 -17.47 -6.23
CA ILE A 142 -23.81 -18.11 -5.25
C ILE A 142 -23.96 -17.32 -3.94
N ASP A 143 -23.02 -16.41 -3.65
CA ASP A 143 -23.06 -15.62 -2.43
C ASP A 143 -22.22 -14.34 -2.57
N ILE A 144 -22.51 -13.32 -1.75
CA ILE A 144 -21.74 -12.10 -1.62
C ILE A 144 -21.38 -11.94 -0.14
N LYS A 145 -20.08 -12.05 0.19
CA LYS A 145 -19.58 -11.94 1.55
C LYS A 145 -18.75 -10.68 1.73
N PRO A 146 -18.75 -10.07 2.92
CA PRO A 146 -17.79 -9.02 3.22
C PRO A 146 -16.36 -9.59 3.17
N TYR A 147 -15.42 -8.82 2.65
CA TYR A 147 -14.00 -9.13 2.72
C TYR A 147 -13.52 -8.93 4.16
N ASP A 148 -12.90 -9.95 4.75
CA ASP A 148 -12.40 -9.90 6.11
C ASP A 148 -11.05 -9.14 6.17
N ARG A 149 -11.10 -7.85 6.48
CA ARG A 149 -9.91 -7.03 6.78
C ARG A 149 -9.49 -7.28 8.23
N ASN A 150 -8.64 -8.26 8.44
CA ASN A 150 -8.25 -8.75 9.76
C ASN A 150 -6.84 -8.28 10.19
N VAL A 151 -6.40 -8.72 11.37
CA VAL A 151 -5.09 -8.35 11.94
C VAL A 151 -3.93 -8.69 11.01
N ALA A 152 -3.99 -9.79 10.27
CA ALA A 152 -2.91 -10.22 9.38
C ALA A 152 -2.80 -9.35 8.12
N THR A 153 -3.95 -8.98 7.52
CA THR A 153 -3.97 -8.07 6.37
C THR A 153 -3.50 -6.67 6.75
N LYS A 154 -3.96 -6.17 7.91
CA LYS A 154 -3.58 -4.86 8.46
C LYS A 154 -2.08 -4.80 8.81
N LEU A 155 -1.49 -5.89 9.30
CA LEU A 155 -0.07 -5.99 9.61
C LEU A 155 0.80 -5.80 8.35
N ILE A 156 0.50 -6.51 7.28
CA ILE A 156 1.24 -6.39 6.01
C ILE A 156 1.04 -5.00 5.40
N GLU A 157 -0.17 -4.44 5.47
CA GLU A 157 -0.45 -3.08 5.02
C GLU A 157 0.47 -2.05 5.71
N ASP A 158 0.59 -2.09 7.03
CA ASP A 158 1.44 -1.15 7.77
C ASP A 158 2.92 -1.29 7.38
N PHE A 159 3.40 -2.51 7.13
CA PHE A 159 4.78 -2.74 6.67
C PHE A 159 5.00 -2.28 5.22
N MET A 160 4.01 -2.48 4.35
CA MET A 160 4.08 -1.96 2.98
C MET A 160 4.09 -0.43 2.97
N LEU A 161 3.28 0.22 3.80
CA LEU A 161 3.22 1.67 3.90
C LEU A 161 4.55 2.26 4.36
N ILE A 162 5.15 1.74 5.42
CA ILE A 162 6.43 2.27 5.91
C ILE A 162 7.57 2.04 4.90
N ALA A 163 7.60 0.90 4.20
CA ALA A 163 8.57 0.67 3.16
C ALA A 163 8.40 1.64 1.98
N ASN A 164 7.17 1.86 1.53
CA ASN A 164 6.86 2.81 0.47
C ASN A 164 7.22 4.26 0.84
N GLU A 165 6.95 4.68 2.08
CA GLU A 165 7.33 6.01 2.59
C GLU A 165 8.86 6.16 2.66
N THR A 166 9.57 5.17 3.22
CA THR A 166 11.04 5.20 3.38
C THR A 166 11.75 5.27 2.03
N VAL A 167 11.32 4.46 1.06
CA VAL A 167 11.90 4.48 -0.29
C VAL A 167 11.63 5.81 -0.99
N ALA A 168 10.41 6.34 -0.87
CA ALA A 168 10.07 7.63 -1.48
C ALA A 168 10.87 8.79 -0.90
N GLU A 169 11.04 8.83 0.43
CA GLU A 169 11.81 9.85 1.12
C GLU A 169 13.30 9.78 0.76
N ASP A 170 13.89 8.59 0.72
CA ASP A 170 15.29 8.38 0.39
C ASP A 170 15.62 8.91 -1.02
N TYR A 171 14.81 8.54 -2.02
CA TYR A 171 15.02 8.96 -3.41
C TYR A 171 14.65 10.43 -3.67
N PHE A 172 13.78 11.02 -2.87
CA PHE A 172 13.52 12.45 -2.89
C PHE A 172 14.77 13.25 -2.48
N TRP A 173 15.39 12.87 -1.37
CA TRP A 173 16.59 13.58 -0.88
C TRP A 173 17.85 13.31 -1.69
N GLN A 174 17.91 12.20 -2.43
CA GLN A 174 18.96 11.96 -3.41
C GLN A 174 18.78 12.76 -4.72
N GLU A 175 17.66 13.45 -4.89
CA GLU A 175 17.32 14.22 -6.11
C GLU A 175 17.40 13.36 -7.38
N ILE A 176 17.01 12.09 -7.28
CA ILE A 176 16.91 11.16 -8.40
C ILE A 176 15.52 11.26 -9.03
N PRO A 177 15.39 11.33 -10.38
CA PRO A 177 14.10 11.23 -11.03
C PRO A 177 13.35 9.99 -10.58
N PHE A 178 12.13 10.16 -10.07
CA PHE A 178 11.42 9.10 -9.38
C PHE A 178 9.91 9.16 -9.66
N VAL A 179 9.21 8.05 -9.40
CA VAL A 179 7.75 7.98 -9.57
C VAL A 179 7.08 7.96 -8.20
N TYR A 180 6.37 9.03 -7.89
CA TYR A 180 5.61 9.16 -6.64
C TYR A 180 4.14 8.77 -6.84
N ARG A 181 3.51 8.30 -5.78
CA ARG A 181 2.06 8.15 -5.68
C ARG A 181 1.53 9.33 -4.87
N THR A 182 1.00 10.33 -5.55
CA THR A 182 0.54 11.57 -4.92
C THR A 182 -0.98 11.59 -4.78
N HIS A 183 -1.44 12.26 -3.74
CA HIS A 183 -2.83 12.52 -3.50
C HIS A 183 -2.97 13.97 -3.06
N ASP A 184 -3.42 14.79 -3.98
CA ASP A 184 -3.55 16.24 -3.76
C ASP A 184 -4.63 16.55 -2.71
N LYS A 185 -4.54 17.72 -2.11
CA LYS A 185 -5.57 18.25 -1.21
C LYS A 185 -6.93 18.31 -1.93
N PRO A 186 -8.02 18.06 -1.22
CA PRO A 186 -9.36 18.15 -1.80
C PRO A 186 -9.68 19.58 -2.25
N ASP A 187 -10.61 19.66 -3.16
CA ASP A 187 -11.15 20.92 -3.64
C ASP A 187 -11.93 21.66 -2.54
N SER A 188 -11.66 22.94 -2.32
CA SER A 188 -12.25 23.73 -1.25
C SER A 188 -13.78 23.84 -1.38
N GLU A 189 -14.30 23.94 -2.62
CA GLU A 189 -15.76 23.99 -2.86
C GLU A 189 -16.44 22.68 -2.48
N LYS A 190 -15.82 21.54 -2.81
CA LYS A 190 -16.35 20.22 -2.42
C LYS A 190 -16.34 20.01 -0.90
N ILE A 191 -15.30 20.50 -0.23
CA ILE A 191 -15.21 20.45 1.23
C ILE A 191 -16.25 21.36 1.89
N ALA A 192 -16.49 22.55 1.34
CA ALA A 192 -17.54 23.43 1.81
C ALA A 192 -18.95 22.81 1.67
N LYS A 193 -19.23 22.17 0.53
CA LYS A 193 -20.48 21.41 0.31
C LYS A 193 -20.64 20.24 1.30
N LEU A 194 -19.55 19.49 1.53
CA LEU A 194 -19.52 18.42 2.55
C LEU A 194 -19.83 18.99 3.93
N SER A 195 -19.16 20.09 4.33
CA SER A 195 -19.37 20.74 5.63
C SER A 195 -20.81 21.17 5.82
N THR A 196 -21.41 21.83 4.83
CA THR A 196 -22.81 22.22 4.87
C THR A 196 -23.75 21.02 5.01
N PHE A 197 -23.46 19.94 4.30
CA PHE A 197 -24.28 18.73 4.36
C PHE A 197 -24.24 18.05 5.72
N ILE A 198 -23.04 17.83 6.29
CA ILE A 198 -22.90 17.14 7.58
C ILE A 198 -23.43 17.94 8.77
N ASN A 199 -23.53 19.27 8.63
CA ASN A 199 -24.16 20.12 9.67
C ASN A 199 -25.62 19.74 9.90
N ASN A 200 -26.34 19.24 8.90
CA ASN A 200 -27.71 18.76 9.06
C ASN A 200 -27.84 17.53 10.00
N PHE A 201 -26.72 16.82 10.21
CA PHE A 201 -26.62 15.67 11.11
C PHE A 201 -25.94 16.03 12.43
N GLY A 202 -25.65 17.32 12.66
CA GLY A 202 -25.00 17.78 13.90
C GLY A 202 -23.47 17.62 13.91
N TYR A 203 -22.85 17.24 12.78
CA TYR A 203 -21.40 17.16 12.67
C TYR A 203 -20.81 18.46 12.14
N THR A 204 -19.60 18.79 12.60
CA THR A 204 -18.88 19.98 12.20
C THR A 204 -17.50 19.61 11.67
N LEU A 205 -17.05 20.30 10.62
CA LEU A 205 -15.73 20.17 10.03
C LEU A 205 -14.99 21.50 10.18
N HIS A 206 -13.81 21.48 10.81
CA HIS A 206 -12.97 22.67 10.88
C HIS A 206 -12.17 22.82 9.59
N ILE A 207 -12.47 23.89 8.87
CA ILE A 207 -11.77 24.27 7.62
C ILE A 207 -10.89 25.45 7.97
N GLY A 208 -9.57 25.36 7.73
CA GLY A 208 -8.66 26.50 7.84
C GLY A 208 -9.00 27.57 6.78
N ALA A 209 -8.22 28.65 6.73
CA ALA A 209 -8.52 29.79 5.86
C ALA A 209 -8.78 29.40 4.40
N ASP A 210 -8.06 28.41 3.86
CA ASP A 210 -8.22 27.94 2.49
C ASP A 210 -8.17 26.40 2.34
N GLU A 211 -7.91 25.64 3.42
CA GLU A 211 -7.64 24.18 3.31
C GLU A 211 -8.13 23.41 4.52
N VAL A 212 -8.56 22.16 4.26
CA VAL A 212 -8.85 21.19 5.30
C VAL A 212 -7.61 20.33 5.57
N HIS A 213 -7.29 20.12 6.84
CA HIS A 213 -6.23 19.17 7.22
C HIS A 213 -6.77 17.74 7.21
N PRO A 214 -6.00 16.72 6.76
CA PRO A 214 -6.47 15.32 6.74
C PRO A 214 -7.04 14.84 8.07
N LYS A 215 -6.46 15.29 9.18
CA LYS A 215 -6.89 14.96 10.54
C LYS A 215 -8.33 15.39 10.84
N GLU A 216 -8.85 16.44 10.22
CA GLU A 216 -10.23 16.87 10.41
C GLU A 216 -11.21 15.90 9.74
N LEU A 217 -10.88 15.41 8.54
CA LEU A 217 -11.66 14.36 7.90
C LEU A 217 -11.55 13.03 8.64
N GLN A 218 -10.37 12.70 9.17
CA GLN A 218 -10.18 11.54 10.05
C GLN A 218 -11.10 11.62 11.29
N LYS A 219 -11.12 12.75 11.98
CA LYS A 219 -12.00 12.96 13.16
C LYS A 219 -13.48 12.83 12.79
N LEU A 220 -13.88 13.36 11.63
CA LEU A 220 -15.25 13.21 11.14
C LEU A 220 -15.62 11.74 10.99
N LEU A 221 -14.79 10.98 10.26
CA LEU A 221 -15.01 9.56 10.04
C LEU A 221 -15.05 8.75 11.35
N MET A 222 -14.17 9.06 12.30
CA MET A 222 -14.20 8.43 13.63
C MET A 222 -15.45 8.77 14.44
N LYS A 223 -16.07 9.95 14.24
CA LYS A 223 -17.30 10.34 14.92
C LYS A 223 -18.55 9.66 14.36
N VAL A 224 -18.56 9.37 13.05
CA VAL A 224 -19.68 8.72 12.40
C VAL A 224 -19.59 7.18 12.42
N ASP A 225 -18.45 6.64 12.83
CA ASP A 225 -18.22 5.20 12.93
C ASP A 225 -19.28 4.55 13.84
N GLY A 226 -19.97 3.53 13.34
CA GLY A 226 -21.05 2.82 14.04
C GLY A 226 -22.39 3.57 14.12
N THR A 227 -22.55 4.73 13.48
CA THR A 227 -23.83 5.46 13.38
C THR A 227 -24.60 5.11 12.11
N ASP A 228 -25.90 5.42 12.07
CA ASP A 228 -26.74 5.20 10.88
C ASP A 228 -26.27 6.01 9.67
N GLU A 229 -25.62 7.15 9.89
CA GLU A 229 -25.10 8.05 8.85
C GLU A 229 -23.71 7.66 8.35
N GLU A 230 -23.02 6.72 8.96
CA GLU A 230 -21.64 6.33 8.65
C GLU A 230 -21.43 6.09 7.16
N SER A 231 -22.23 5.22 6.55
CA SER A 231 -22.08 4.85 5.14
C SER A 231 -22.26 6.05 4.20
N LEU A 232 -23.19 6.94 4.49
CA LEU A 232 -23.48 8.12 3.71
C LEU A 232 -22.36 9.15 3.81
N ILE A 233 -22.00 9.52 5.05
CA ILE A 233 -20.98 10.56 5.31
C ILE A 233 -19.61 10.10 4.83
N SER A 234 -19.24 8.83 5.05
CA SER A 234 -17.97 8.26 4.59
C SER A 234 -17.86 8.30 3.04
N ARG A 235 -18.93 7.94 2.32
CA ARG A 235 -18.95 8.04 0.85
C ARG A 235 -18.86 9.47 0.34
N LEU A 236 -19.56 10.40 0.96
CA LEU A 236 -19.49 11.83 0.59
C LEU A 236 -18.12 12.39 0.88
N THR A 237 -17.50 12.04 2.00
CA THR A 237 -16.14 12.41 2.34
C THR A 237 -15.15 11.91 1.28
N LEU A 238 -15.25 10.63 0.90
CA LEU A 238 -14.40 10.06 -0.16
C LEU A 238 -14.58 10.78 -1.51
N ARG A 239 -15.84 11.07 -1.90
CA ARG A 239 -16.14 11.79 -3.16
C ARG A 239 -15.68 13.24 -3.16
N SER A 240 -15.51 13.84 -2.00
CA SER A 240 -14.99 15.20 -1.86
C SER A 240 -13.48 15.27 -2.03
N MET A 241 -12.78 14.14 -1.92
CA MET A 241 -11.34 14.07 -2.16
C MET A 241 -11.00 13.89 -3.64
N LYS A 242 -9.77 14.25 -4.00
CA LYS A 242 -9.20 13.97 -5.32
C LYS A 242 -8.81 12.50 -5.43
N GLN A 243 -8.57 12.03 -6.63
CA GLN A 243 -7.99 10.71 -6.87
C GLN A 243 -6.47 10.78 -6.76
N ALA A 244 -5.87 9.77 -6.14
CA ALA A 244 -4.43 9.62 -6.14
C ALA A 244 -3.93 9.27 -7.55
N ARG A 245 -2.74 9.78 -7.92
CA ARG A 245 -2.14 9.60 -9.25
C ARG A 245 -0.65 9.31 -9.15
N TYR A 246 -0.07 8.84 -10.24
CA TYR A 246 1.38 8.73 -10.36
C TYR A 246 1.92 9.99 -11.04
N THR A 247 3.05 10.49 -10.54
CA THR A 247 3.71 11.69 -11.06
C THR A 247 5.19 11.70 -10.66
N THR A 248 5.99 12.46 -11.36
CA THR A 248 7.40 12.71 -11.00
C THR A 248 7.55 13.82 -9.95
N ALA A 249 6.53 14.65 -9.76
CA ALA A 249 6.52 15.69 -8.72
C ALA A 249 6.06 15.10 -7.36
N CYS A 250 6.87 15.25 -6.33
CA CYS A 250 6.54 14.82 -4.97
C CYS A 250 5.68 15.89 -4.26
N THR A 251 4.35 15.79 -4.36
CA THR A 251 3.39 16.70 -3.71
C THR A 251 2.79 16.14 -2.42
N GLY A 252 3.26 14.96 -1.99
CA GLY A 252 2.74 14.26 -0.83
C GLY A 252 1.46 13.45 -1.10
N HIS A 253 0.94 12.81 -0.06
CA HIS A 253 -0.27 12.00 -0.14
C HIS A 253 -1.26 12.39 0.96
N PHE A 254 -2.25 13.21 0.61
CA PHE A 254 -3.23 13.77 1.55
C PHE A 254 -3.91 12.70 2.41
N GLY A 255 -4.48 11.65 1.81
CA GLY A 255 -5.20 10.61 2.54
C GLY A 255 -4.34 9.83 3.55
N LEU A 256 -3.04 9.66 3.27
CA LEU A 256 -2.09 9.03 4.20
C LEU A 256 -1.44 10.05 5.15
N ALA A 257 -1.70 11.34 4.96
CA ALA A 257 -0.98 12.43 5.62
C ALA A 257 0.56 12.24 5.53
N ALA A 258 1.04 11.76 4.39
CA ALA A 258 2.45 11.47 4.14
C ALA A 258 3.07 12.54 3.23
N ASN A 259 4.27 13.00 3.59
CA ASN A 259 5.02 13.96 2.76
C ASN A 259 5.64 13.30 1.53
N TYR A 260 6.09 12.05 1.69
CA TYR A 260 6.72 11.25 0.65
C TYR A 260 5.98 9.93 0.54
N TYR A 261 5.58 9.55 -0.66
CA TYR A 261 4.95 8.26 -0.87
C TYR A 261 5.13 7.76 -2.30
N CYS A 262 5.46 6.50 -2.44
CA CYS A 262 5.52 5.80 -3.71
C CYS A 262 4.90 4.41 -3.60
N HIS A 263 4.81 3.71 -4.70
CA HIS A 263 4.47 2.30 -4.73
C HIS A 263 5.71 1.47 -5.11
N PHE A 264 6.37 0.88 -4.13
CA PHE A 264 7.59 0.09 -4.29
C PHE A 264 7.35 -1.42 -4.12
N THR A 265 6.38 -1.80 -3.29
CA THR A 265 6.28 -3.15 -2.74
C THR A 265 5.65 -4.20 -3.65
N SER A 266 5.15 -3.83 -4.85
CA SER A 266 4.40 -4.77 -5.72
C SER A 266 4.79 -4.70 -7.21
N PRO A 267 6.07 -4.92 -7.59
CA PRO A 267 6.54 -4.78 -8.97
C PRO A 267 6.00 -5.84 -9.93
N ILE A 268 5.47 -6.95 -9.43
CA ILE A 268 4.86 -8.00 -10.26
C ILE A 268 3.51 -7.58 -10.84
N ARG A 269 2.75 -6.76 -10.08
CA ARG A 269 1.36 -6.42 -10.42
C ARG A 269 1.11 -4.95 -10.69
N ARG A 270 2.08 -4.07 -10.51
CA ARG A 270 1.96 -2.63 -10.79
C ARG A 270 3.20 -2.14 -11.55
N TYR A 271 2.96 -1.54 -12.71
CA TYR A 271 4.05 -1.04 -13.55
C TYR A 271 4.88 0.08 -12.88
N PRO A 272 4.30 1.05 -12.14
CA PRO A 272 5.09 2.05 -11.45
C PRO A 272 6.09 1.48 -10.45
N ASP A 273 5.73 0.42 -9.72
CA ASP A 273 6.66 -0.29 -8.84
C ASP A 273 7.81 -0.93 -9.61
N LEU A 274 7.51 -1.55 -10.76
CA LEU A 274 8.52 -2.13 -11.64
C LEU A 274 9.50 -1.06 -12.15
N GLN A 275 8.98 0.12 -12.51
CA GLN A 275 9.78 1.25 -12.94
C GLN A 275 10.68 1.79 -11.81
N ILE A 276 10.13 1.93 -10.61
CA ILE A 276 10.87 2.31 -9.40
C ILE A 276 12.01 1.33 -9.12
N HIS A 277 11.75 0.03 -9.18
CA HIS A 277 12.79 -1.00 -9.00
C HIS A 277 13.93 -0.84 -10.02
N ARG A 278 13.63 -0.45 -11.26
CA ARG A 278 14.64 -0.19 -12.30
C ARG A 278 15.49 1.04 -11.95
N ILE A 279 14.86 2.15 -11.62
CA ILE A 279 15.54 3.40 -11.22
C ILE A 279 16.47 3.13 -10.03
N ILE A 280 15.97 2.47 -8.99
CA ILE A 280 16.75 2.11 -7.81
C ILE A 280 17.97 1.28 -8.17
N LYS A 281 17.81 0.23 -8.99
CA LYS A 281 18.92 -0.64 -9.38
C LYS A 281 19.97 0.09 -10.21
N GLU A 282 19.56 0.95 -11.13
CA GLU A 282 20.51 1.76 -11.90
C GLU A 282 21.29 2.73 -11.00
N ASN A 283 20.60 3.35 -10.03
CA ASN A 283 21.26 4.22 -9.05
C ASN A 283 22.27 3.46 -8.18
N ILE A 284 21.87 2.34 -7.58
CA ILE A 284 22.74 1.50 -6.74
C ILE A 284 23.97 1.02 -7.51
N ARG A 285 23.83 0.74 -8.82
CA ARG A 285 24.90 0.27 -9.71
C ARG A 285 25.76 1.40 -10.28
N GLY A 286 25.53 2.66 -9.88
CA GLY A 286 26.27 3.82 -10.38
C GLY A 286 26.05 4.10 -11.88
N ARG A 287 24.87 3.73 -12.42
CA ARG A 287 24.53 3.88 -13.84
C ARG A 287 23.62 5.09 -14.11
N MET A 288 23.27 5.85 -13.09
CA MET A 288 22.40 7.04 -13.18
C MET A 288 23.22 8.26 -13.63
N ASN A 289 23.54 8.33 -14.91
CA ASN A 289 24.17 9.49 -15.57
C ASN A 289 23.11 10.49 -16.07
N ASP A 290 23.53 11.63 -16.59
CA ASP A 290 22.64 12.71 -17.03
C ASP A 290 21.65 12.25 -18.09
N ASN A 291 22.09 11.48 -19.11
CA ASN A 291 21.19 10.93 -20.13
C ASN A 291 20.11 10.01 -19.53
N ARG A 292 20.44 9.24 -18.48
CA ARG A 292 19.47 8.38 -17.80
C ARG A 292 18.54 9.20 -16.92
N ARG A 293 19.00 10.28 -16.32
CA ARG A 293 18.16 11.22 -15.59
C ARG A 293 17.13 11.85 -16.51
N GLU A 294 17.55 12.45 -17.62
CA GLU A 294 16.66 13.03 -18.64
C GLU A 294 15.65 12.01 -19.18
N HIS A 295 16.10 10.78 -19.42
CA HIS A 295 15.21 9.70 -19.85
C HIS A 295 14.10 9.43 -18.83
N TYR A 296 14.42 9.33 -17.54
CA TYR A 296 13.43 9.08 -16.49
C TYR A 296 12.54 10.28 -16.17
N GLU A 297 13.00 11.50 -16.43
CA GLU A 297 12.16 12.72 -16.35
C GLU A 297 11.15 12.80 -17.49
N SER A 298 11.43 12.18 -18.64
CA SER A 298 10.57 12.19 -19.83
C SER A 298 9.51 11.09 -19.86
N ILE A 299 9.58 10.11 -18.98
CA ILE A 299 8.61 9.01 -18.85
C ILE A 299 7.52 9.36 -17.84
#